data_af895db90af7cf89fc6d1c39b3b7c47a
#
_entry.id   af895db90af7cf89fc6d1c39b3b7c47a
#
_cell.length_a   1.000
_cell.length_b   1.000
_cell.length_c   1.000
_cell.angle_alpha   90.00
_cell.angle_beta   90.00
_cell.angle_gamma   90.00
#
_symmetry.space_group_name_H-M   'P 1'
#
loop_
_entity.id
_entity.type
_entity.pdbx_description
1 polymer ?
#
loop_
_entity_poly.entity_id
_entity_poly.type
_entity_poly.pdbx_seq_one_letter_code
_entity_poly.pdbx_strand_id
1 'polypeptide(L)'
;MTTMKAMVYYGANDIRFEDRPVPTILHPSDAIIKLEKVTICGTDLGIWKGKNPEIEQEATRKEGSFKGRILGHEGIGIVEEVGSAVQNFKKGDRVIISCVSRCGTCENCQKQLYAHCRNEGGWIMGYMIDGTHAEYVRTPFADTSLYHLPDGLNQDVAVFLSDILPTSHEIGVQYGDVKPGDNVAIVGAGPIGMSCLLTAQFYSPANIIMVDMDDNRLEFAKTVGATHIINSAKEDAIQKILEITDGRGVDCAIEAVGVEPTWNICQHVVKEGGHIANVGVHGKPVSFELNKLWIKNLTITTGLVNANTTGMLLKTCCSGKLPLEKLATHHFKFSDFEKAYDVFKHASDEKALKVMIDMS
;
A
#
# COMPACT_ATOMS: atom_id res chain seq x y z
N MET A 1 -11.29 -14.11 29.56
CA MET A 1 -10.33 -13.56 28.58
C MET A 1 -10.75 -12.14 28.30
N THR A 2 -9.81 -11.24 28.25
CA THR A 2 -10.09 -9.84 27.87
C THR A 2 -10.44 -9.80 26.39
N THR A 3 -11.52 -9.06 26.02
CA THR A 3 -11.95 -8.89 24.65
C THR A 3 -11.62 -7.51 24.13
N MET A 4 -11.55 -7.36 22.83
CA MET A 4 -11.36 -6.11 22.08
C MET A 4 -12.38 -6.05 20.95
N LYS A 5 -12.70 -4.86 20.45
CA LYS A 5 -13.47 -4.69 19.22
C LYS A 5 -12.58 -4.86 18.00
N ALA A 6 -13.15 -5.45 16.94
CA ALA A 6 -12.46 -5.68 15.67
C ALA A 6 -13.41 -5.78 14.48
N MET A 7 -12.90 -5.45 13.28
CA MET A 7 -13.55 -5.72 12.00
C MET A 7 -13.13 -7.09 11.48
N VAL A 8 -14.05 -8.03 11.46
CA VAL A 8 -13.80 -9.45 11.18
C VAL A 8 -14.44 -9.86 9.85
N TYR A 9 -13.63 -10.33 8.93
CA TYR A 9 -14.03 -10.91 7.65
C TYR A 9 -14.41 -12.39 7.82
N TYR A 10 -15.57 -12.79 7.31
CA TYR A 10 -16.10 -14.16 7.34
C TYR A 10 -16.30 -14.78 5.96
N GLY A 11 -16.09 -14.02 4.91
CA GLY A 11 -16.28 -14.43 3.53
C GLY A 11 -16.68 -13.26 2.64
N ALA A 12 -16.85 -13.51 1.36
CA ALA A 12 -17.15 -12.47 0.38
C ALA A 12 -18.39 -11.62 0.78
N ASN A 13 -18.18 -10.33 0.97
CA ASN A 13 -19.14 -9.33 1.41
C ASN A 13 -19.69 -9.53 2.85
N ASP A 14 -19.05 -10.36 3.66
CA ASP A 14 -19.38 -10.54 5.06
C ASP A 14 -18.21 -10.06 5.94
N ILE A 15 -18.34 -8.84 6.46
CA ILE A 15 -17.44 -8.24 7.45
C ILE A 15 -18.29 -7.73 8.61
N ARG A 16 -17.83 -7.93 9.84
CA ARG A 16 -18.60 -7.64 11.06
C ARG A 16 -17.73 -6.92 12.08
N PHE A 17 -18.33 -5.92 12.74
CA PHE A 17 -17.71 -5.24 13.88
C PHE A 17 -18.15 -5.94 15.18
N GLU A 18 -17.23 -6.69 15.79
CA GLU A 18 -17.57 -7.60 16.91
C GLU A 18 -16.46 -7.69 17.96
N ASP A 19 -16.77 -8.38 19.07
CA ASP A 19 -15.80 -8.68 20.13
C ASP A 19 -14.93 -9.89 19.77
N ARG A 20 -13.61 -9.71 19.89
CA ARG A 20 -12.60 -10.75 19.67
C ARG A 20 -11.67 -10.85 20.89
N PRO A 21 -11.03 -11.99 21.16
CA PRO A 21 -9.99 -12.07 22.18
C PRO A 21 -8.83 -11.09 21.88
N VAL A 22 -8.33 -10.39 22.88
CA VAL A 22 -7.08 -9.63 22.77
C VAL A 22 -5.95 -10.60 22.41
N PRO A 23 -5.08 -10.27 21.41
CA PRO A 23 -3.98 -11.13 21.03
C PRO A 23 -2.94 -11.26 22.16
N THR A 24 -2.22 -12.37 22.16
CA THR A 24 -1.14 -12.65 23.12
C THR A 24 0.18 -12.87 22.39
N ILE A 25 1.29 -12.76 23.09
CA ILE A 25 2.62 -13.16 22.59
C ILE A 25 2.60 -14.67 22.30
N LEU A 26 2.89 -15.05 21.06
CA LEU A 26 3.01 -16.44 20.63
C LEU A 26 4.47 -16.87 20.47
N HIS A 27 5.35 -15.93 20.10
CA HIS A 27 6.78 -16.15 19.93
C HIS A 27 7.58 -15.11 20.70
N PRO A 28 8.78 -15.43 21.17
CA PRO A 28 9.62 -14.50 21.91
C PRO A 28 9.97 -13.21 21.16
N SER A 29 9.87 -13.19 19.84
CA SER A 29 10.13 -12.02 18.98
C SER A 29 8.90 -11.17 18.67
N ASP A 30 7.72 -11.52 19.18
CA ASP A 30 6.48 -10.79 18.94
C ASP A 30 6.36 -9.52 19.80
N ALA A 31 5.54 -8.58 19.33
CA ALA A 31 5.00 -7.51 20.17
C ALA A 31 3.47 -7.43 20.03
N ILE A 32 2.80 -6.98 21.09
CA ILE A 32 1.39 -6.59 21.05
C ILE A 32 1.34 -5.07 21.01
N ILE A 33 0.67 -4.53 20.02
CA ILE A 33 0.53 -3.09 19.81
C ILE A 33 -0.91 -2.69 20.07
N LYS A 34 -1.12 -1.73 20.97
CA LYS A 34 -2.39 -1.01 21.11
C LYS A 34 -2.45 0.04 20.01
N LEU A 35 -3.42 -0.08 19.13
CA LEU A 35 -3.51 0.79 17.96
C LEU A 35 -4.05 2.19 18.33
N GLU A 36 -3.45 3.22 17.73
CA GLU A 36 -3.86 4.62 17.85
C GLU A 36 -4.58 5.11 16.59
N LYS A 37 -4.09 4.68 15.42
CA LYS A 37 -4.68 5.03 14.13
C LYS A 37 -4.39 3.94 13.08
N VAL A 38 -5.39 3.65 12.25
CA VAL A 38 -5.30 2.70 11.14
C VAL A 38 -5.96 3.28 9.88
N THR A 39 -5.82 2.61 8.74
CA THR A 39 -6.48 3.02 7.50
C THR A 39 -6.92 1.80 6.70
N ILE A 40 -7.88 1.98 5.81
CA ILE A 40 -8.37 0.94 4.90
C ILE A 40 -7.57 1.00 3.60
N CYS A 41 -7.05 -0.14 3.16
CA CYS A 41 -6.38 -0.32 1.87
C CYS A 41 -7.32 -0.86 0.79
N GLY A 42 -6.99 -0.60 -0.47
CA GLY A 42 -7.67 -1.24 -1.61
C GLY A 42 -7.60 -2.77 -1.57
N THR A 43 -6.55 -3.32 -0.99
CA THR A 43 -6.38 -4.76 -0.77
C THR A 43 -7.40 -5.30 0.23
N ASP A 44 -7.71 -4.57 1.31
CA ASP A 44 -8.74 -4.97 2.28
C ASP A 44 -10.12 -5.06 1.62
N LEU A 45 -10.45 -4.10 0.73
CA LEU A 45 -11.66 -4.18 -0.09
C LEU A 45 -11.64 -5.35 -1.08
N GLY A 46 -10.47 -5.68 -1.63
CA GLY A 46 -10.29 -6.85 -2.49
C GLY A 46 -10.61 -8.15 -1.76
N ILE A 47 -10.06 -8.32 -0.56
CA ILE A 47 -10.33 -9.46 0.33
C ILE A 47 -11.82 -9.50 0.67
N TRP A 48 -12.39 -8.39 1.13
CA TRP A 48 -13.81 -8.32 1.44
C TRP A 48 -14.72 -8.71 0.27
N LYS A 49 -14.35 -8.37 -0.96
CA LYS A 49 -15.06 -8.78 -2.18
C LYS A 49 -14.82 -10.24 -2.58
N GLY A 50 -14.08 -11.02 -1.80
CA GLY A 50 -13.80 -12.43 -2.05
C GLY A 50 -12.75 -12.69 -3.15
N LYS A 51 -11.86 -11.74 -3.44
CA LYS A 51 -10.80 -11.91 -4.44
C LYS A 51 -9.64 -12.79 -3.96
N ASN A 52 -9.60 -13.13 -2.67
CA ASN A 52 -8.53 -13.89 -2.01
C ASN A 52 -9.09 -15.11 -1.26
N PRO A 53 -9.67 -16.11 -1.97
CA PRO A 53 -10.31 -17.26 -1.34
C PRO A 53 -9.32 -18.16 -0.56
N GLU A 54 -8.03 -18.04 -0.81
CA GLU A 54 -6.98 -18.76 -0.10
C GLU A 54 -6.92 -18.45 1.39
N ILE A 55 -7.41 -17.29 1.85
CA ILE A 55 -7.48 -16.93 3.27
C ILE A 55 -8.32 -17.95 4.02
N GLU A 56 -9.52 -18.23 3.53
CA GLU A 56 -10.45 -19.16 4.14
C GLU A 56 -9.93 -20.61 4.02
N GLN A 57 -9.38 -20.97 2.87
CA GLN A 57 -8.82 -22.30 2.61
C GLN A 57 -7.64 -22.61 3.53
N GLU A 58 -6.71 -21.67 3.69
CA GLU A 58 -5.53 -21.85 4.52
C GLU A 58 -5.90 -21.95 6.01
N ALA A 59 -6.80 -21.09 6.49
CA ALA A 59 -7.28 -21.14 7.86
C ALA A 59 -8.05 -22.45 8.15
N THR A 60 -8.91 -22.89 7.22
CA THR A 60 -9.62 -24.17 7.36
C THR A 60 -8.65 -25.35 7.39
N ARG A 61 -7.60 -25.35 6.58
CA ARG A 61 -6.59 -26.41 6.54
C ARG A 61 -5.79 -26.51 7.84
N LYS A 62 -5.40 -25.36 8.42
CA LYS A 62 -4.56 -25.31 9.63
C LYS A 62 -5.35 -25.49 10.93
N GLU A 63 -6.54 -24.95 11.02
CA GLU A 63 -7.32 -24.81 12.24
C GLU A 63 -8.61 -25.63 12.25
N GLY A 64 -8.91 -26.36 11.18
CA GLY A 64 -10.09 -27.21 11.03
C GLY A 64 -11.39 -26.48 10.67
N SER A 65 -11.55 -25.18 11.01
CA SER A 65 -12.69 -24.35 10.60
C SER A 65 -12.28 -22.88 10.57
N PHE A 66 -12.76 -22.14 9.58
CA PHE A 66 -12.54 -20.71 9.50
C PHE A 66 -13.37 -19.95 10.54
N LYS A 67 -12.69 -19.23 11.43
CA LYS A 67 -13.30 -18.46 12.53
C LYS A 67 -13.31 -16.96 12.29
N GLY A 68 -13.19 -16.54 11.04
CA GLY A 68 -13.02 -15.14 10.66
C GLY A 68 -11.55 -14.68 10.68
N ARG A 69 -11.29 -13.57 10.00
CA ARG A 69 -9.99 -12.90 9.92
C ARG A 69 -10.16 -11.40 10.19
N ILE A 70 -9.42 -10.85 11.16
CA ILE A 70 -9.33 -9.40 11.31
C ILE A 70 -8.50 -8.87 10.16
N LEU A 71 -9.06 -7.96 9.35
CA LEU A 71 -8.36 -7.35 8.21
C LEU A 71 -7.41 -6.23 8.64
N GLY A 72 -6.78 -5.57 7.64
CA GLY A 72 -5.91 -4.42 7.85
C GLY A 72 -4.45 -4.77 8.05
N HIS A 73 -3.58 -3.95 7.47
CA HIS A 73 -2.11 -4.11 7.50
C HIS A 73 -1.38 -2.77 7.61
N GLU A 74 -2.12 -1.68 7.81
CA GLU A 74 -1.59 -0.32 7.95
C GLU A 74 -2.01 0.24 9.31
N GLY A 75 -1.03 0.65 10.14
CA GLY A 75 -1.35 1.19 11.46
C GLY A 75 -0.15 1.72 12.23
N ILE A 76 -0.47 2.57 13.20
CA ILE A 76 0.45 3.06 14.22
C ILE A 76 -0.16 2.81 15.60
N GLY A 77 0.69 2.74 16.61
CA GLY A 77 0.20 2.51 17.97
C GLY A 77 1.29 2.55 19.02
N ILE A 78 0.94 2.06 20.20
CA ILE A 78 1.81 1.99 21.38
C ILE A 78 2.07 0.53 21.69
N VAL A 79 3.33 0.19 21.94
CA VAL A 79 3.73 -1.13 22.40
C VAL A 79 3.11 -1.41 23.77
N GLU A 80 2.23 -2.40 23.85
CA GLU A 80 1.60 -2.83 25.10
C GLU A 80 2.39 -3.94 25.80
N GLU A 81 2.93 -4.88 25.00
CA GLU A 81 3.71 -6.01 25.49
C GLU A 81 4.75 -6.42 24.45
N VAL A 82 5.88 -6.94 24.90
CA VAL A 82 6.93 -7.50 24.04
C VAL A 82 7.34 -8.88 24.50
N GLY A 83 7.68 -9.75 23.55
CA GLY A 83 8.25 -11.06 23.82
C GLY A 83 9.68 -10.95 24.33
N SER A 84 10.16 -12.00 25.00
CA SER A 84 11.45 -12.03 25.71
C SER A 84 12.70 -11.85 24.84
N ALA A 85 12.58 -12.03 23.52
CA ALA A 85 13.70 -11.85 22.58
C ALA A 85 13.71 -10.47 21.89
N VAL A 86 12.69 -9.61 22.11
CA VAL A 86 12.63 -8.26 21.55
C VAL A 86 13.65 -7.37 22.30
N GLN A 87 14.49 -6.66 21.54
CA GLN A 87 15.59 -5.86 22.06
C GLN A 87 15.43 -4.37 21.83
N ASN A 88 14.80 -3.98 20.72
CA ASN A 88 14.76 -2.59 20.26
C ASN A 88 13.50 -1.83 20.72
N PHE A 89 12.52 -2.54 21.29
CA PHE A 89 11.24 -1.97 21.70
C PHE A 89 10.86 -2.41 23.11
N LYS A 90 10.09 -1.57 23.78
CA LYS A 90 9.56 -1.81 25.13
C LYS A 90 8.14 -1.25 25.26
N LYS A 91 7.40 -1.70 26.27
CA LYS A 91 6.09 -1.14 26.63
C LYS A 91 6.14 0.39 26.71
N GLY A 92 5.19 1.03 26.05
CA GLY A 92 5.04 2.50 26.00
C GLY A 92 5.70 3.15 24.78
N ASP A 93 6.54 2.45 24.02
CA ASP A 93 7.11 3.01 22.79
C ASP A 93 6.02 3.20 21.73
N ARG A 94 6.01 4.36 21.08
CA ARG A 94 5.13 4.61 19.93
C ARG A 94 5.78 4.10 18.65
N VAL A 95 5.00 3.38 17.83
CA VAL A 95 5.54 2.65 16.68
C VAL A 95 4.67 2.79 15.43
N ILE A 96 5.34 2.69 14.28
CA ILE A 96 4.75 2.44 12.97
C ILE A 96 4.89 0.95 12.71
N ILE A 97 3.81 0.31 12.28
CA ILE A 97 3.79 -1.12 11.95
C ILE A 97 4.03 -1.28 10.45
N SER A 98 5.05 -2.03 10.06
CA SER A 98 5.26 -2.37 8.65
C SER A 98 4.23 -3.40 8.18
N CYS A 99 3.70 -3.24 6.97
CA CYS A 99 2.84 -4.25 6.32
C CYS A 99 3.58 -5.58 6.07
N VAL A 100 4.92 -5.58 6.13
CA VAL A 100 5.76 -6.75 5.92
C VAL A 100 6.47 -7.11 7.22
N SER A 101 6.21 -8.32 7.72
CA SER A 101 6.93 -8.92 8.84
C SER A 101 8.14 -9.72 8.34
N ARG A 102 9.31 -9.62 8.99
CA ARG A 102 10.53 -10.25 8.49
C ARG A 102 11.41 -10.82 9.60
N CYS A 103 11.84 -12.06 9.45
CA CYS A 103 12.71 -12.71 10.43
C CYS A 103 14.16 -12.20 10.40
N GLY A 104 14.60 -11.57 9.31
CA GLY A 104 15.98 -11.06 9.12
C GLY A 104 17.03 -12.13 8.82
N THR A 105 16.76 -13.43 9.00
CA THR A 105 17.78 -14.50 8.99
C THR A 105 17.62 -15.51 7.86
N CYS A 106 16.44 -15.70 7.27
CA CYS A 106 16.25 -16.65 6.18
C CYS A 106 16.89 -16.16 4.87
N GLU A 107 17.08 -17.06 3.92
CA GLU A 107 17.68 -16.78 2.62
C GLU A 107 17.05 -15.58 1.90
N ASN A 108 15.71 -15.49 1.90
CA ASN A 108 15.01 -14.38 1.27
C ASN A 108 15.25 -13.06 2.02
N CYS A 109 15.21 -13.07 3.35
CA CYS A 109 15.51 -11.87 4.13
C CYS A 109 16.97 -11.40 3.94
N GLN A 110 17.93 -12.31 3.81
CA GLN A 110 19.31 -11.96 3.53
C GLN A 110 19.50 -11.32 2.14
N LYS A 111 18.59 -11.62 1.20
CA LYS A 111 18.52 -10.99 -0.13
C LYS A 111 17.62 -9.77 -0.16
N GLN A 112 17.12 -9.31 0.99
CA GLN A 112 16.15 -8.19 1.13
C GLN A 112 14.81 -8.43 0.44
N LEU A 113 14.46 -9.68 0.17
CA LEU A 113 13.15 -10.09 -0.33
C LEU A 113 12.20 -10.38 0.85
N TYR A 114 11.96 -9.36 1.66
CA TYR A 114 11.28 -9.49 2.94
C TYR A 114 9.82 -9.91 2.81
N ALA A 115 9.13 -9.44 1.76
CA ALA A 115 7.76 -9.86 1.45
C ALA A 115 7.60 -11.39 1.31
N HIS A 116 8.71 -12.07 1.01
CA HIS A 116 8.78 -13.52 0.81
C HIS A 116 9.58 -14.23 1.91
N CYS A 117 9.52 -13.72 3.15
CA CYS A 117 10.17 -14.34 4.30
C CYS A 117 9.71 -15.80 4.46
N ARG A 118 10.68 -16.73 4.60
CA ARG A 118 10.41 -18.19 4.68
C ARG A 118 10.11 -18.68 6.10
N ASN A 119 10.26 -17.83 7.10
CA ASN A 119 10.02 -18.17 8.50
C ASN A 119 8.71 -17.52 8.99
N GLU A 120 7.60 -17.81 8.30
CA GLU A 120 6.25 -17.35 8.66
C GLU A 120 6.11 -15.82 8.75
N GLY A 121 6.97 -15.09 8.04
CA GLY A 121 6.87 -13.64 7.84
C GLY A 121 6.40 -13.31 6.42
N GLY A 122 6.65 -12.08 5.98
CA GLY A 122 6.21 -11.54 4.70
C GLY A 122 4.96 -10.67 4.87
N TRP A 123 4.18 -10.52 3.82
CA TRP A 123 2.89 -9.86 3.88
C TRP A 123 1.84 -10.85 4.42
N ILE A 124 1.66 -10.87 5.73
CA ILE A 124 0.80 -11.83 6.43
C ILE A 124 -0.30 -11.17 7.26
N MET A 125 -0.08 -9.95 7.73
CA MET A 125 -1.01 -9.22 8.60
C MET A 125 -2.28 -8.83 7.84
N GLY A 126 -3.44 -9.06 8.43
CA GLY A 126 -4.74 -8.87 7.78
C GLY A 126 -5.04 -9.85 6.64
N TYR A 127 -4.16 -10.83 6.44
CA TYR A 127 -4.23 -11.85 5.41
C TYR A 127 -4.12 -13.26 6.01
N MET A 128 -2.93 -13.68 6.41
CA MET A 128 -2.71 -15.02 7.01
C MET A 128 -2.83 -15.01 8.53
N ILE A 129 -2.62 -13.87 9.17
CA ILE A 129 -2.85 -13.64 10.60
C ILE A 129 -3.76 -12.43 10.78
N ASP A 130 -4.34 -12.26 11.97
CA ASP A 130 -5.17 -11.10 12.29
C ASP A 130 -4.39 -9.78 12.13
N GLY A 131 -5.06 -8.77 11.62
CA GLY A 131 -4.49 -7.50 11.20
C GLY A 131 -4.86 -6.31 12.10
N THR A 132 -4.71 -5.10 11.52
CA THR A 132 -4.77 -3.84 12.25
C THR A 132 -6.18 -3.26 12.43
N HIS A 133 -7.22 -3.86 11.87
CA HIS A 133 -8.60 -3.36 12.05
C HIS A 133 -9.21 -3.81 13.38
N ALA A 134 -8.50 -3.57 14.49
CA ALA A 134 -8.85 -3.94 15.87
C ALA A 134 -8.20 -2.97 16.86
N GLU A 135 -8.55 -3.05 18.15
CA GLU A 135 -7.91 -2.23 19.19
C GLU A 135 -6.46 -2.65 19.47
N TYR A 136 -6.14 -3.93 19.26
CA TYR A 136 -4.80 -4.50 19.45
C TYR A 136 -4.43 -5.42 18.31
N VAL A 137 -3.13 -5.45 17.99
CA VAL A 137 -2.58 -6.37 16.98
C VAL A 137 -1.30 -7.02 17.47
N ARG A 138 -1.11 -8.31 17.15
CA ARG A 138 0.17 -9.00 17.33
C ARG A 138 1.04 -8.77 16.10
N THR A 139 2.23 -8.23 16.32
CA THR A 139 3.22 -8.01 15.27
C THR A 139 4.38 -9.00 15.46
N PRO A 140 4.54 -9.98 14.54
CA PRO A 140 5.68 -10.88 14.54
C PRO A 140 7.00 -10.17 14.23
N PHE A 141 8.11 -10.70 14.76
CA PHE A 141 9.46 -10.17 14.49
C PHE A 141 9.57 -8.66 14.76
N ALA A 142 9.15 -8.22 15.94
CA ALA A 142 9.00 -6.82 16.31
C ALA A 142 10.24 -5.96 15.96
N ASP A 143 11.45 -6.44 16.28
CA ASP A 143 12.70 -5.69 16.04
C ASP A 143 12.99 -5.38 14.57
N THR A 144 12.36 -6.09 13.65
CA THR A 144 12.54 -5.91 12.21
C THR A 144 11.27 -5.44 11.49
N SER A 145 10.11 -5.47 12.18
CA SER A 145 8.79 -5.16 11.60
C SER A 145 8.19 -3.85 12.12
N LEU A 146 8.81 -3.26 13.16
CA LEU A 146 8.38 -2.00 13.74
C LEU A 146 9.40 -0.88 13.48
N TYR A 147 8.92 0.36 13.47
CA TYR A 147 9.76 1.56 13.46
C TYR A 147 9.30 2.49 14.58
N HIS A 148 10.24 3.10 15.30
CA HIS A 148 9.88 4.14 16.26
C HIS A 148 9.17 5.29 15.57
N LEU A 149 8.01 5.69 16.11
CA LEU A 149 7.28 6.86 15.64
C LEU A 149 7.87 8.10 16.31
N PRO A 150 8.54 9.01 15.56
CA PRO A 150 9.10 10.23 16.11
C PRO A 150 8.04 11.16 16.67
N ASP A 151 8.36 11.83 17.79
CA ASP A 151 7.51 12.87 18.35
C ASP A 151 7.27 14.00 17.33
N GLY A 152 6.02 14.48 17.27
CA GLY A 152 5.63 15.57 16.39
C GLY A 152 5.36 15.21 14.94
N LEU A 153 5.63 13.97 14.49
CA LEU A 153 5.19 13.53 13.16
C LEU A 153 3.66 13.41 13.15
N ASN A 154 3.04 13.99 12.12
CA ASN A 154 1.59 13.85 11.90
C ASN A 154 1.20 12.37 11.80
N GLN A 155 0.21 11.94 12.57
CA GLN A 155 -0.20 10.54 12.63
C GLN A 155 -0.76 10.01 11.30
N ASP A 156 -1.46 10.84 10.52
CA ASP A 156 -1.95 10.43 9.20
C ASP A 156 -0.79 10.14 8.26
N VAL A 157 0.24 10.99 8.29
CA VAL A 157 1.48 10.77 7.52
C VAL A 157 2.21 9.51 8.01
N ALA A 158 2.26 9.30 9.32
CA ALA A 158 2.93 8.13 9.90
C ALA A 158 2.29 6.80 9.46
N VAL A 159 0.94 6.73 9.37
CA VAL A 159 0.23 5.53 8.90
C VAL A 159 0.60 5.20 7.46
N PHE A 160 0.84 6.18 6.59
CA PHE A 160 1.22 5.92 5.19
C PHE A 160 2.57 5.22 5.04
N LEU A 161 3.44 5.33 6.05
CA LEU A 161 4.73 4.61 6.10
C LEU A 161 4.57 3.11 6.36
N SER A 162 3.39 2.66 6.79
CA SER A 162 3.11 1.24 6.97
C SER A 162 3.13 0.47 5.64
N ASP A 163 2.54 1.03 4.58
CA ASP A 163 2.37 0.35 3.29
C ASP A 163 2.45 1.29 2.08
N ILE A 164 1.48 2.21 1.90
CA ILE A 164 1.30 2.88 0.59
C ILE A 164 2.53 3.64 0.13
N LEU A 165 3.27 4.24 1.04
CA LEU A 165 4.45 5.04 0.70
C LEU A 165 5.63 4.16 0.28
N PRO A 166 6.08 3.14 1.05
CA PRO A 166 7.10 2.21 0.59
C PRO A 166 6.66 1.41 -0.64
N THR A 167 5.41 0.97 -0.74
CA THR A 167 4.89 0.24 -1.90
C THR A 167 5.00 1.09 -3.17
N SER A 168 4.55 2.32 -3.15
CA SER A 168 4.61 3.22 -4.30
C SER A 168 6.04 3.57 -4.68
N HIS A 169 6.89 3.81 -3.69
CA HIS A 169 8.29 4.16 -3.92
C HIS A 169 9.10 3.00 -4.49
N GLU A 170 8.99 1.80 -3.88
CA GLU A 170 9.77 0.63 -4.29
C GLU A 170 9.27 0.04 -5.62
N ILE A 171 7.97 -0.26 -5.70
CA ILE A 171 7.42 -1.00 -6.84
C ILE A 171 7.07 -0.05 -7.99
N GLY A 172 6.66 1.18 -7.71
CA GLY A 172 6.39 2.17 -8.74
C GLY A 172 7.65 2.88 -9.22
N VAL A 173 8.27 3.64 -8.33
CA VAL A 173 9.31 4.60 -8.70
C VAL A 173 10.68 3.97 -8.89
N GLN A 174 11.15 3.14 -7.94
CA GLN A 174 12.45 2.48 -8.06
C GLN A 174 12.44 1.39 -9.12
N TYR A 175 11.41 0.55 -9.19
CA TYR A 175 11.27 -0.46 -10.24
C TYR A 175 11.02 0.17 -11.62
N GLY A 176 10.42 1.36 -11.65
CA GLY A 176 10.31 2.18 -12.85
C GLY A 176 11.62 2.84 -13.28
N ASP A 177 12.68 2.71 -12.49
CA ASP A 177 14.01 3.28 -12.72
C ASP A 177 13.96 4.80 -13.05
N VAL A 178 13.06 5.53 -12.35
CA VAL A 178 12.84 6.97 -12.59
C VAL A 178 14.12 7.76 -12.33
N LYS A 179 14.48 8.62 -13.28
CA LYS A 179 15.72 9.42 -13.28
C LYS A 179 15.46 10.90 -13.51
N PRO A 180 16.45 11.77 -13.19
CA PRO A 180 16.36 13.18 -13.50
C PRO A 180 16.16 13.41 -15.00
N GLY A 181 15.16 14.26 -15.34
CA GLY A 181 14.84 14.59 -16.72
C GLY A 181 13.88 13.63 -17.43
N ASP A 182 13.46 12.53 -16.80
CA ASP A 182 12.52 11.59 -17.39
C ASP A 182 11.11 12.16 -17.59
N ASN A 183 10.42 11.63 -18.59
CA ASN A 183 8.96 11.72 -18.70
C ASN A 183 8.36 10.48 -18.01
N VAL A 184 7.54 10.69 -17.01
CA VAL A 184 6.91 9.61 -16.22
C VAL A 184 5.40 9.69 -16.40
N ALA A 185 4.77 8.61 -16.87
CA ALA A 185 3.31 8.46 -16.86
C ALA A 185 2.90 7.59 -15.67
N ILE A 186 1.96 8.07 -14.87
CA ILE A 186 1.36 7.31 -13.76
C ILE A 186 -0.11 7.11 -14.08
N VAL A 187 -0.50 5.86 -14.30
CA VAL A 187 -1.86 5.50 -14.70
C VAL A 187 -2.63 5.00 -13.49
N GLY A 188 -3.55 5.83 -13.03
CA GLY A 188 -4.29 5.70 -11.78
C GLY A 188 -3.88 6.77 -10.75
N ALA A 189 -4.83 7.66 -10.39
CA ALA A 189 -4.65 8.71 -9.40
C ALA A 189 -5.29 8.37 -8.04
N GLY A 190 -5.32 7.08 -7.69
CA GLY A 190 -5.67 6.60 -6.35
C GLY A 190 -4.52 6.83 -5.35
N PRO A 191 -4.65 6.36 -4.09
CA PRO A 191 -3.64 6.55 -3.06
C PRO A 191 -2.23 6.10 -3.48
N ILE A 192 -2.13 4.97 -4.17
CA ILE A 192 -0.85 4.44 -4.69
C ILE A 192 -0.27 5.37 -5.78
N GLY A 193 -1.07 5.74 -6.79
CA GLY A 193 -0.59 6.64 -7.85
C GLY A 193 -0.20 8.02 -7.34
N MET A 194 -0.94 8.57 -6.37
CA MET A 194 -0.57 9.82 -5.69
C MET A 194 0.74 9.71 -4.91
N SER A 195 0.95 8.58 -4.24
CA SER A 195 2.21 8.31 -3.52
C SER A 195 3.37 8.09 -4.49
N CYS A 196 3.14 7.48 -5.68
CA CYS A 196 4.12 7.42 -6.77
C CYS A 196 4.47 8.83 -7.26
N LEU A 197 3.48 9.69 -7.51
CA LEU A 197 3.68 11.09 -7.91
C LEU A 197 4.56 11.84 -6.90
N LEU A 198 4.26 11.72 -5.61
CA LEU A 198 5.01 12.41 -4.55
C LEU A 198 6.46 11.89 -4.45
N THR A 199 6.65 10.58 -4.52
CA THR A 199 7.99 9.99 -4.37
C THR A 199 8.82 10.02 -5.66
N ALA A 200 8.21 10.10 -6.84
CA ALA A 200 8.92 10.32 -8.11
C ALA A 200 9.65 11.67 -8.12
N GLN A 201 9.12 12.68 -7.43
CA GLN A 201 9.76 14.00 -7.33
C GLN A 201 11.14 13.97 -6.63
N PHE A 202 11.48 12.93 -5.89
CA PHE A 202 12.85 12.75 -5.35
C PHE A 202 13.91 12.66 -6.45
N TYR A 203 13.51 12.23 -7.64
CA TYR A 203 14.39 12.01 -8.79
C TYR A 203 14.34 13.15 -9.82
N SER A 204 13.54 14.20 -9.57
CA SER A 204 13.44 15.37 -10.46
C SER A 204 13.13 15.03 -11.93
N PRO A 205 12.09 14.25 -12.24
CA PRO A 205 11.68 14.00 -13.62
C PRO A 205 11.26 15.32 -14.30
N ALA A 206 11.41 15.41 -15.63
CA ALA A 206 10.99 16.59 -16.39
C ALA A 206 9.47 16.74 -16.44
N ASN A 207 8.78 15.61 -16.60
CA ASN A 207 7.33 15.57 -16.60
C ASN A 207 6.81 14.41 -15.74
N ILE A 208 5.74 14.66 -14.98
CA ILE A 208 4.90 13.65 -14.35
C ILE A 208 3.49 13.83 -14.90
N ILE A 209 3.07 12.84 -15.69
CA ILE A 209 1.78 12.83 -16.39
C ILE A 209 0.85 11.88 -15.62
N MET A 210 -0.18 12.43 -14.96
CA MET A 210 -1.16 11.65 -14.24
C MET A 210 -2.36 11.32 -15.13
N VAL A 211 -2.76 10.05 -15.15
CA VAL A 211 -3.92 9.57 -15.91
C VAL A 211 -4.94 8.95 -14.95
N ASP A 212 -6.18 9.38 -15.02
CA ASP A 212 -7.32 8.80 -14.27
C ASP A 212 -8.63 9.09 -15.01
N MET A 213 -9.73 8.56 -14.51
CA MET A 213 -11.08 8.84 -14.99
C MET A 213 -11.80 9.92 -14.13
N ASP A 214 -11.25 10.24 -12.96
CA ASP A 214 -11.84 11.14 -11.96
C ASP A 214 -11.15 12.52 -11.98
N ASP A 215 -11.90 13.54 -12.38
CA ASP A 215 -11.38 14.92 -12.43
C ASP A 215 -10.94 15.45 -11.06
N ASN A 216 -11.64 15.09 -9.97
CA ASN A 216 -11.26 15.58 -8.63
C ASN A 216 -9.87 15.06 -8.24
N ARG A 217 -9.58 13.80 -8.53
CA ARG A 217 -8.26 13.21 -8.31
C ARG A 217 -7.19 13.85 -9.18
N LEU A 218 -7.50 14.09 -10.44
CA LEU A 218 -6.58 14.72 -11.38
C LEU A 218 -6.27 16.17 -10.99
N GLU A 219 -7.29 16.96 -10.63
CA GLU A 219 -7.07 18.33 -10.15
C GLU A 219 -6.28 18.34 -8.84
N PHE A 220 -6.53 17.38 -7.95
CA PHE A 220 -5.71 17.23 -6.75
C PHE A 220 -4.25 16.90 -7.11
N ALA A 221 -4.00 15.99 -8.06
CA ALA A 221 -2.65 15.64 -8.51
C ALA A 221 -1.84 16.86 -8.97
N LYS A 222 -2.47 17.84 -9.66
CA LYS A 222 -1.83 19.11 -10.01
C LYS A 222 -1.33 19.87 -8.77
N THR A 223 -2.12 19.88 -7.70
CA THR A 223 -1.76 20.62 -6.48
C THR A 223 -0.57 20.01 -5.73
N VAL A 224 -0.21 18.77 -6.06
CA VAL A 224 0.87 18.03 -5.39
C VAL A 224 2.02 17.65 -6.34
N GLY A 225 2.05 18.22 -7.57
CA GLY A 225 3.23 18.19 -8.42
C GLY A 225 3.11 17.46 -9.77
N ALA A 226 1.91 17.05 -10.19
CA ALA A 226 1.71 16.58 -11.56
C ALA A 226 1.91 17.75 -12.56
N THR A 227 2.74 17.54 -13.58
CA THR A 227 2.96 18.55 -14.64
C THR A 227 1.84 18.53 -15.66
N HIS A 228 1.26 17.35 -15.90
CA HIS A 228 0.14 17.15 -16.80
C HIS A 228 -0.89 16.22 -16.19
N ILE A 229 -2.14 16.39 -16.54
CA ILE A 229 -3.23 15.48 -16.17
C ILE A 229 -4.03 15.11 -17.42
N ILE A 230 -4.52 13.87 -17.47
CA ILE A 230 -5.30 13.36 -18.58
C ILE A 230 -6.49 12.57 -18.02
N ASN A 231 -7.71 12.98 -18.39
CA ASN A 231 -8.91 12.22 -18.06
C ASN A 231 -9.22 11.20 -19.16
N SER A 232 -8.88 9.92 -18.92
CA SER A 232 -9.04 8.84 -19.88
C SER A 232 -10.51 8.46 -20.19
N ALA A 233 -11.47 8.99 -19.42
CA ALA A 233 -12.90 8.86 -19.76
C ALA A 233 -13.36 9.92 -20.79
N LYS A 234 -12.56 10.99 -21.02
CA LYS A 234 -12.93 12.13 -21.86
C LYS A 234 -12.06 12.25 -23.11
N GLU A 235 -10.84 11.73 -23.06
CA GLU A 235 -9.87 11.85 -24.15
C GLU A 235 -9.00 10.59 -24.27
N ASP A 236 -8.36 10.40 -25.43
CA ASP A 236 -7.44 9.29 -25.67
C ASP A 236 -6.13 9.55 -24.92
N ALA A 237 -5.94 8.84 -23.81
CA ALA A 237 -4.77 9.00 -22.94
C ALA A 237 -3.46 8.64 -23.68
N ILE A 238 -3.47 7.63 -24.56
CA ILE A 238 -2.29 7.22 -25.32
C ILE A 238 -1.88 8.34 -26.27
N GLN A 239 -2.82 8.86 -27.05
CA GLN A 239 -2.59 9.94 -27.99
C GLN A 239 -2.06 11.19 -27.27
N LYS A 240 -2.67 11.57 -26.13
CA LYS A 240 -2.27 12.73 -25.34
C LYS A 240 -0.87 12.62 -24.75
N ILE A 241 -0.50 11.45 -24.23
CA ILE A 241 0.85 11.23 -23.71
C ILE A 241 1.88 11.32 -24.85
N LEU A 242 1.57 10.77 -26.02
CA LEU A 242 2.45 10.86 -27.19
C LEU A 242 2.58 12.32 -27.67
N GLU A 243 1.51 13.12 -27.67
CA GLU A 243 1.57 14.56 -27.97
C GLU A 243 2.50 15.30 -27.00
N ILE A 244 2.37 15.07 -25.69
CA ILE A 244 3.23 15.69 -24.65
C ILE A 244 4.71 15.32 -24.82
N THR A 245 4.99 14.15 -25.37
CA THR A 245 6.34 13.59 -25.51
C THR A 245 6.89 13.65 -26.94
N ASP A 246 6.34 14.50 -27.81
CA ASP A 246 6.73 14.66 -29.22
C ASP A 246 6.74 13.33 -30.00
N GLY A 247 5.77 12.45 -29.73
CA GLY A 247 5.61 11.16 -30.35
C GLY A 247 6.58 10.06 -29.84
N ARG A 248 7.50 10.40 -28.93
CA ARG A 248 8.52 9.44 -28.44
C ARG A 248 8.03 8.51 -27.36
N GLY A 249 7.03 8.91 -26.58
CA GLY A 249 6.58 8.19 -25.41
C GLY A 249 7.38 8.51 -24.14
N VAL A 250 7.04 7.82 -23.03
CA VAL A 250 7.59 8.07 -21.70
C VAL A 250 8.77 7.16 -21.38
N ASP A 251 9.69 7.64 -20.53
CA ASP A 251 10.82 6.87 -19.99
C ASP A 251 10.32 5.78 -19.03
N CYS A 252 9.33 6.13 -18.21
CA CYS A 252 8.72 5.23 -17.25
C CYS A 252 7.19 5.33 -17.31
N ALA A 253 6.51 4.18 -17.39
CA ALA A 253 5.05 4.05 -17.24
C ALA A 253 4.74 3.23 -15.97
N ILE A 254 4.06 3.85 -15.00
CA ILE A 254 3.67 3.21 -13.73
C ILE A 254 2.19 2.87 -13.80
N GLU A 255 1.86 1.58 -13.72
CA GLU A 255 0.50 1.06 -13.61
C GLU A 255 0.10 0.97 -12.13
N ALA A 256 -0.94 1.71 -11.71
CA ALA A 256 -1.33 1.86 -10.30
C ALA A 256 -2.82 1.53 -10.01
N VAL A 257 -3.46 0.71 -10.84
CA VAL A 257 -4.89 0.34 -10.73
C VAL A 257 -5.10 -1.17 -10.68
N GLY A 258 -4.44 -1.94 -11.57
CA GLY A 258 -4.57 -3.39 -11.67
C GLY A 258 -5.69 -3.85 -12.60
N VAL A 259 -5.88 -3.20 -13.74
CA VAL A 259 -6.88 -3.59 -14.75
C VAL A 259 -6.31 -3.51 -16.18
N GLU A 260 -6.91 -4.25 -17.10
CA GLU A 260 -6.43 -4.33 -18.49
C GLU A 260 -6.36 -2.97 -19.21
N PRO A 261 -7.35 -2.04 -19.11
CA PRO A 261 -7.26 -0.75 -19.79
C PRO A 261 -6.05 0.10 -19.35
N THR A 262 -5.72 0.12 -18.06
CA THR A 262 -4.57 0.89 -17.53
C THR A 262 -3.25 0.25 -17.92
N TRP A 263 -3.16 -1.08 -17.91
CA TRP A 263 -2.04 -1.84 -18.44
C TRP A 263 -1.83 -1.55 -19.92
N ASN A 264 -2.93 -1.51 -20.72
CA ASN A 264 -2.88 -1.20 -22.13
C ASN A 264 -2.29 0.19 -22.41
N ILE A 265 -2.67 1.22 -21.62
CA ILE A 265 -2.06 2.54 -21.73
C ILE A 265 -0.55 2.44 -21.52
N CYS A 266 -0.08 1.81 -20.42
CA CYS A 266 1.33 1.72 -20.08
C CYS A 266 2.17 1.08 -21.20
N GLN A 267 1.70 -0.04 -21.79
CA GLN A 267 2.47 -0.72 -22.83
C GLN A 267 2.52 0.05 -24.16
N HIS A 268 1.56 0.96 -24.44
CA HIS A 268 1.55 1.75 -25.67
C HIS A 268 2.30 3.08 -25.57
N VAL A 269 2.45 3.64 -24.36
CA VAL A 269 3.10 4.93 -24.17
C VAL A 269 4.57 4.86 -23.82
N VAL A 270 5.07 3.69 -23.44
CA VAL A 270 6.49 3.51 -23.10
C VAL A 270 7.36 3.57 -24.35
N LYS A 271 8.44 4.37 -24.28
CA LYS A 271 9.42 4.50 -25.38
C LYS A 271 10.37 3.29 -25.46
N GLU A 272 11.22 3.26 -26.48
CA GLU A 272 12.33 2.30 -26.59
C GLU A 272 13.30 2.46 -25.41
N GLY A 273 13.73 1.32 -24.84
CA GLY A 273 14.57 1.27 -23.64
C GLY A 273 13.91 1.72 -22.35
N GLY A 274 12.60 2.00 -22.37
CA GLY A 274 11.86 2.47 -21.22
C GLY A 274 11.43 1.35 -20.27
N HIS A 275 10.83 1.76 -19.16
CA HIS A 275 10.41 0.88 -18.07
C HIS A 275 8.87 0.90 -17.91
N ILE A 276 8.30 -0.27 -17.65
CA ILE A 276 6.93 -0.40 -17.15
C ILE A 276 7.00 -0.96 -15.73
N ALA A 277 6.54 -0.22 -14.75
CA ALA A 277 6.43 -0.66 -13.37
C ALA A 277 4.96 -0.93 -13.02
N ASN A 278 4.63 -2.20 -12.77
CA ASN A 278 3.28 -2.59 -12.38
C ASN A 278 3.17 -2.68 -10.86
N VAL A 279 2.41 -1.76 -10.27
CA VAL A 279 2.09 -1.72 -8.83
C VAL A 279 0.69 -2.26 -8.58
N GLY A 280 -0.22 -2.08 -9.53
CA GLY A 280 -1.60 -2.50 -9.41
C GLY A 280 -1.75 -4.01 -9.30
N VAL A 281 -2.68 -4.46 -8.44
CA VAL A 281 -2.99 -5.88 -8.25
C VAL A 281 -4.06 -6.33 -9.24
N HIS A 282 -3.65 -7.06 -10.26
CA HIS A 282 -4.55 -7.57 -11.30
C HIS A 282 -5.34 -8.79 -10.81
N GLY A 283 -6.66 -8.69 -10.84
CA GLY A 283 -7.56 -9.81 -10.49
C GLY A 283 -7.87 -10.75 -11.67
N LYS A 284 -7.38 -10.45 -12.88
CA LYS A 284 -7.58 -11.22 -14.11
C LYS A 284 -6.33 -11.16 -15.00
N PRO A 285 -6.09 -12.14 -15.87
CA PRO A 285 -5.05 -12.05 -16.89
C PRO A 285 -5.22 -10.79 -17.75
N VAL A 286 -4.11 -10.19 -18.16
CA VAL A 286 -4.07 -9.04 -19.08
C VAL A 286 -3.32 -9.41 -20.36
N SER A 287 -3.69 -8.78 -21.46
CA SER A 287 -3.01 -8.98 -22.74
C SER A 287 -1.66 -8.27 -22.72
N PHE A 288 -0.60 -8.99 -23.10
CA PHE A 288 0.73 -8.44 -23.31
C PHE A 288 1.12 -8.56 -24.77
N GLU A 289 1.23 -7.44 -25.48
CA GLU A 289 1.52 -7.39 -26.91
C GLU A 289 3.00 -7.63 -27.23
N LEU A 290 3.55 -8.74 -26.76
CA LEU A 290 4.96 -9.09 -26.94
C LEU A 290 5.41 -9.05 -28.41
N ASN A 291 4.53 -9.41 -29.35
CA ASN A 291 4.75 -9.34 -30.80
C ASN A 291 5.09 -7.93 -31.32
N LYS A 292 4.70 -6.89 -30.60
CA LYS A 292 5.01 -5.47 -30.93
C LYS A 292 6.11 -4.91 -30.03
N LEU A 293 6.19 -5.35 -28.79
CA LEU A 293 7.02 -4.73 -27.74
C LEU A 293 8.43 -5.31 -27.67
N TRP A 294 8.67 -6.53 -28.20
CA TRP A 294 9.97 -7.18 -28.11
C TRP A 294 11.14 -6.34 -28.67
N ILE A 295 10.85 -5.53 -29.70
CA ILE A 295 11.88 -4.70 -30.38
C ILE A 295 12.24 -3.42 -29.59
N LYS A 296 11.42 -3.04 -28.61
CA LYS A 296 11.60 -1.80 -27.85
C LYS A 296 12.65 -1.93 -26.72
N ASN A 297 13.21 -3.10 -26.45
CA ASN A 297 14.18 -3.33 -25.36
C ASN A 297 13.65 -2.88 -23.98
N LEU A 298 12.39 -3.20 -23.68
CA LEU A 298 11.73 -2.76 -22.46
C LEU A 298 12.17 -3.55 -21.22
N THR A 299 12.18 -2.88 -20.09
CA THR A 299 12.18 -3.52 -18.77
C THR A 299 10.77 -3.48 -18.21
N ILE A 300 10.23 -4.63 -17.83
CA ILE A 300 8.93 -4.75 -17.18
C ILE A 300 9.13 -5.33 -15.80
N THR A 301 8.68 -4.62 -14.79
CA THR A 301 8.81 -5.00 -13.39
C THR A 301 7.45 -5.08 -12.72
N THR A 302 7.33 -6.02 -11.80
CA THR A 302 6.19 -6.14 -10.91
C THR A 302 6.66 -6.77 -9.61
N GLY A 303 5.96 -6.55 -8.52
CA GLY A 303 6.37 -7.13 -7.25
C GLY A 303 5.47 -6.77 -6.08
N LEU A 304 5.76 -7.41 -4.97
CA LEU A 304 5.23 -7.08 -3.66
C LEU A 304 6.29 -6.28 -2.89
N VAL A 305 5.87 -5.23 -2.23
CA VAL A 305 6.75 -4.36 -1.44
C VAL A 305 7.57 -5.14 -0.41
N ASN A 306 8.85 -4.82 -0.30
CA ASN A 306 9.72 -5.38 0.74
C ASN A 306 9.84 -4.46 1.98
N ALA A 307 9.34 -3.23 1.90
CA ALA A 307 9.45 -2.19 2.91
C ALA A 307 10.91 -1.87 3.31
N ASN A 308 11.83 -1.97 2.34
CA ASN A 308 13.25 -1.65 2.49
C ASN A 308 13.47 -0.16 2.70
N THR A 309 12.61 0.67 2.12
CA THR A 309 12.74 2.12 2.06
C THR A 309 12.04 2.85 3.20
N THR A 310 11.26 2.14 4.05
CA THR A 310 10.48 2.76 5.13
C THR A 310 11.32 3.67 6.03
N GLY A 311 12.53 3.24 6.42
CA GLY A 311 13.41 4.06 7.26
C GLY A 311 13.90 5.35 6.59
N MET A 312 14.16 5.32 5.29
CA MET A 312 14.52 6.50 4.49
C MET A 312 13.30 7.42 4.34
N LEU A 313 12.14 6.85 3.98
CA LEU A 313 10.90 7.59 3.80
C LEU A 313 10.45 8.26 5.12
N LEU A 314 10.62 7.60 6.26
CA LEU A 314 10.36 8.19 7.58
C LEU A 314 11.18 9.46 7.81
N LYS A 315 12.49 9.44 7.51
CA LYS A 315 13.35 10.63 7.61
C LYS A 315 12.87 11.74 6.67
N THR A 316 12.43 11.39 5.47
CA THR A 316 11.90 12.35 4.49
C THR A 316 10.58 12.96 4.97
N CYS A 317 9.67 12.16 5.53
CA CYS A 317 8.42 12.65 6.12
C CYS A 317 8.68 13.61 7.28
N CYS A 318 9.64 13.30 8.17
CA CYS A 318 10.03 14.19 9.26
C CYS A 318 10.60 15.54 8.77
N SER A 319 11.10 15.63 7.54
CA SER A 319 11.59 16.90 6.98
C SER A 319 10.47 17.85 6.52
N GLY A 320 9.20 17.37 6.50
CA GLY A 320 8.05 18.17 6.08
C GLY A 320 7.99 18.50 4.58
N LYS A 321 8.82 17.82 3.75
CA LYS A 321 8.89 18.13 2.30
C LYS A 321 7.78 17.47 1.48
N LEU A 322 7.10 16.46 2.01
CA LEU A 322 6.02 15.75 1.34
C LEU A 322 4.67 16.17 1.92
N PRO A 323 3.74 16.71 1.11
CA PRO A 323 2.41 17.13 1.55
C PRO A 323 1.45 15.92 1.66
N LEU A 324 1.88 14.86 2.38
CA LEU A 324 1.17 13.59 2.49
C LEU A 324 -0.14 13.70 3.27
N GLU A 325 -0.23 14.64 4.21
CA GLU A 325 -1.44 14.88 5.00
C GLU A 325 -2.66 15.17 4.13
N LYS A 326 -2.45 15.70 2.93
CA LYS A 326 -3.53 15.96 1.96
C LYS A 326 -4.17 14.69 1.40
N LEU A 327 -3.52 13.53 1.51
CA LEU A 327 -4.07 12.24 1.10
C LEU A 327 -5.10 11.69 2.10
N ALA A 328 -5.03 12.09 3.37
CA ALA A 328 -5.97 11.73 4.42
C ALA A 328 -7.26 12.56 4.29
N THR A 329 -8.15 12.15 3.40
CA THR A 329 -9.34 12.93 3.05
C THR A 329 -10.52 12.72 3.99
N HIS A 330 -10.61 11.56 4.64
CA HIS A 330 -11.73 11.19 5.49
C HIS A 330 -11.25 10.60 6.80
N HIS A 331 -11.89 11.02 7.90
CA HIS A 331 -11.57 10.56 9.25
C HIS A 331 -12.83 10.02 9.92
N PHE A 332 -12.71 8.84 10.53
CA PHE A 332 -13.77 8.17 11.27
C PHE A 332 -13.28 7.77 12.65
N LYS A 333 -14.20 7.70 13.60
CA LYS A 333 -13.98 7.03 14.87
C LYS A 333 -14.00 5.52 14.68
N PHE A 334 -13.33 4.80 15.55
CA PHE A 334 -13.31 3.33 15.51
C PHE A 334 -14.73 2.72 15.55
N SER A 335 -15.66 3.33 16.30
CA SER A 335 -17.08 2.92 16.33
C SER A 335 -17.81 3.01 15.00
N ASP A 336 -17.29 3.84 14.06
CA ASP A 336 -17.90 4.07 12.75
C ASP A 336 -17.18 3.30 11.62
N PHE A 337 -16.45 2.25 11.95
CA PHE A 337 -15.59 1.53 11.01
C PHE A 337 -16.36 0.94 9.82
N GLU A 338 -17.56 0.40 10.03
CA GLU A 338 -18.41 -0.11 8.94
C GLU A 338 -18.76 0.98 7.94
N LYS A 339 -19.08 2.19 8.43
CA LYS A 339 -19.34 3.37 7.59
C LYS A 339 -18.08 3.79 6.81
N ALA A 340 -16.91 3.70 7.43
CA ALA A 340 -15.65 3.99 6.76
C ALA A 340 -15.37 3.04 5.59
N TYR A 341 -15.70 1.76 5.74
CA TYR A 341 -15.65 0.78 4.65
C TYR A 341 -16.61 1.13 3.52
N ASP A 342 -17.82 1.57 3.85
CA ASP A 342 -18.81 1.96 2.84
C ASP A 342 -18.37 3.20 2.05
N VAL A 343 -17.86 4.23 2.73
CA VAL A 343 -17.28 5.42 2.09
C VAL A 343 -16.10 5.04 1.19
N PHE A 344 -15.18 4.19 1.65
CA PHE A 344 -14.04 3.80 0.84
C PHE A 344 -14.43 2.91 -0.35
N LYS A 345 -15.47 2.10 -0.23
CA LYS A 345 -16.06 1.34 -1.34
C LYS A 345 -16.58 2.24 -2.46
N HIS A 346 -17.14 3.41 -2.11
CA HIS A 346 -17.67 4.42 -3.03
C HIS A 346 -16.72 5.62 -3.17
N ALA A 347 -15.41 5.37 -3.09
CA ALA A 347 -14.38 6.40 -2.98
C ALA A 347 -14.42 7.48 -4.07
N SER A 348 -14.87 7.16 -5.29
CA SER A 348 -15.03 8.15 -6.37
C SER A 348 -16.17 9.12 -6.07
N ASP A 349 -17.34 8.60 -5.70
CA ASP A 349 -18.52 9.41 -5.40
C ASP A 349 -18.30 10.27 -4.15
N GLU A 350 -17.67 9.69 -3.14
CA GLU A 350 -17.32 10.33 -1.87
C GLU A 350 -16.06 11.21 -1.95
N LYS A 351 -15.36 11.23 -3.09
CA LYS A 351 -14.07 11.93 -3.28
C LYS A 351 -13.00 11.50 -2.27
N ALA A 352 -13.05 10.24 -1.85
CA ALA A 352 -12.11 9.69 -0.90
C ALA A 352 -10.80 9.24 -1.58
N LEU A 353 -9.67 9.61 -0.98
CA LEU A 353 -8.35 9.03 -1.29
C LEU A 353 -7.97 8.03 -0.21
N LYS A 354 -7.66 8.48 0.99
CA LYS A 354 -7.42 7.62 2.15
C LYS A 354 -8.43 7.90 3.26
N VAL A 355 -8.90 6.83 3.85
CA VAL A 355 -9.87 6.84 4.96
C VAL A 355 -9.13 6.44 6.23
N MET A 356 -9.05 7.36 7.17
CA MET A 356 -8.35 7.20 8.44
C MET A 356 -9.34 6.81 9.54
N ILE A 357 -8.92 5.90 10.41
CA ILE A 357 -9.69 5.45 11.57
C ILE A 357 -8.93 5.82 12.84
N ASP A 358 -9.50 6.70 13.64
CA ASP A 358 -9.00 7.04 14.96
C ASP A 358 -9.49 6.01 15.97
N MET A 359 -8.57 5.37 16.68
CA MET A 359 -8.84 4.24 17.57
C MET A 359 -9.22 4.68 19.00
N SER A 360 -9.26 5.99 19.24
CA SER A 360 -9.66 6.58 20.53
C SER A 360 -11.14 6.92 20.60
#